data_52bc4aee6e889663b5cbf976282673ea
#
_entry.id   52bc4aee6e889663b5cbf976282673ea
#
_cell.length_a   1.000
_cell.length_b   1.000
_cell.length_c   1.000
_cell.angle_alpha   90.00
_cell.angle_beta   90.00
_cell.angle_gamma   90.00
#
_symmetry.space_group_name_H-M   'P 1'
#
loop_
_entity.id
_entity.type
_entity.pdbx_description
1 polymer ?
#
loop_
_entity_poly.entity_id
_entity_poly.type
_entity_poly.pdbx_seq_one_letter_code
_entity_poly.pdbx_strand_id
1 'polypeptide(L)'
;VRKALRKSYEGRPGVVHVDVPETIMNGKVKADVTFWAPHQYRHMDPVTPTAEPVTRAAQMLIAAEAPMIHAGSGIIHAGAYDALRRVAELLHAPLTTSWAARGLMDETSPLAITMPHVKLNHTVRNEADVALIIGTRVGETDWWGKPPYWRHPSEQKTIQVDLDGDMLGLKKPAELAIVADAKDFRDLLGDELERHKAEIKLEPRRSRVAAYTRSMTDDRAGWDKALADMAVPMHPAHIASVCGEVF
;
A
#
# COMPACT_ATOMS: atom_id res chain seq x y z
N VAL A 1 12.72 -9.92 -28.50
CA VAL A 1 12.44 -10.69 -27.28
C VAL A 1 13.09 -10.04 -26.05
N ARG A 2 14.45 -9.92 -25.98
CA ARG A 2 15.14 -9.35 -24.79
C ARG A 2 14.66 -7.96 -24.37
N LYS A 3 14.41 -7.05 -25.34
CA LYS A 3 13.83 -5.73 -25.05
C LYS A 3 12.44 -5.84 -24.43
N ALA A 4 11.60 -6.73 -24.91
CA ALA A 4 10.28 -6.99 -24.37
C ALA A 4 10.36 -7.52 -22.92
N LEU A 5 11.21 -8.52 -22.68
CA LEU A 5 11.48 -9.04 -21.34
C LEU A 5 12.04 -7.95 -20.38
N ARG A 6 12.92 -7.07 -20.87
CA ARG A 6 13.37 -5.93 -20.07
C ARG A 6 12.19 -5.04 -19.69
N LYS A 7 11.36 -4.66 -20.67
CA LYS A 7 10.23 -3.75 -20.46
C LYS A 7 9.14 -4.35 -19.57
N SER A 8 8.95 -5.68 -19.60
CA SER A 8 7.98 -6.33 -18.69
C SER A 8 8.36 -6.26 -17.20
N TYR A 9 9.61 -5.93 -16.90
CA TYR A 9 10.13 -5.83 -15.53
C TYR A 9 10.66 -4.42 -15.18
N GLU A 10 10.61 -3.47 -16.11
CA GLU A 10 11.09 -2.10 -15.87
C GLU A 10 10.04 -1.32 -15.10
N GLY A 11 10.45 -0.71 -13.98
CA GLY A 11 9.53 -0.05 -13.08
C GLY A 11 8.50 -1.06 -12.53
N ARG A 12 7.22 -0.74 -12.67
CA ARG A 12 6.14 -1.65 -12.29
C ARG A 12 6.05 -2.80 -13.30
N PRO A 13 6.20 -4.07 -12.87
CA PRO A 13 6.10 -5.20 -13.78
C PRO A 13 4.75 -5.26 -14.50
N GLY A 14 4.81 -5.58 -15.79
CA GLY A 14 3.60 -5.57 -16.62
C GLY A 14 3.71 -6.46 -17.86
N VAL A 15 2.60 -6.56 -18.58
CA VAL A 15 2.50 -7.31 -19.81
C VAL A 15 3.14 -6.55 -20.96
N VAL A 16 3.86 -7.28 -21.82
CA VAL A 16 4.39 -6.77 -23.09
C VAL A 16 3.91 -7.64 -24.24
N HIS A 17 3.66 -7.01 -25.38
CA HIS A 17 3.26 -7.69 -26.59
C HIS A 17 4.45 -7.75 -27.57
N VAL A 18 4.63 -8.91 -28.22
CA VAL A 18 5.67 -9.11 -29.24
C VAL A 18 5.03 -9.74 -30.46
N ASP A 19 4.99 -8.98 -31.57
CA ASP A 19 4.58 -9.53 -32.86
C ASP A 19 5.76 -10.25 -33.50
N VAL A 20 5.52 -11.51 -33.92
CA VAL A 20 6.50 -12.31 -34.64
C VAL A 20 5.89 -12.73 -35.98
N PRO A 21 6.46 -12.25 -37.11
CA PRO A 21 5.97 -12.64 -38.42
C PRO A 21 6.00 -14.16 -38.63
N GLU A 22 4.99 -14.69 -39.26
CA GLU A 22 4.85 -16.13 -39.50
C GLU A 22 6.09 -16.73 -40.21
N THR A 23 6.64 -16.02 -41.18
CA THR A 23 7.85 -16.43 -41.90
C THR A 23 9.06 -16.61 -40.98
N ILE A 24 9.15 -15.84 -39.90
CA ILE A 24 10.19 -15.99 -38.88
C ILE A 24 9.90 -17.20 -38.01
N MET A 25 8.64 -17.38 -37.58
CA MET A 25 8.23 -18.49 -36.73
C MET A 25 8.41 -19.86 -37.40
N ASN A 26 8.12 -19.94 -38.69
CA ASN A 26 8.26 -21.16 -39.48
C ASN A 26 9.68 -21.35 -40.04
N GLY A 27 10.57 -20.42 -39.82
CA GLY A 27 11.97 -20.48 -40.27
C GLY A 27 12.79 -21.52 -39.50
N LYS A 28 13.83 -22.03 -40.15
CA LYS A 28 14.82 -22.91 -39.50
C LYS A 28 16.01 -22.09 -39.03
N VAL A 29 16.38 -22.24 -37.78
CA VAL A 29 17.60 -21.61 -37.22
C VAL A 29 18.75 -22.61 -37.27
N LYS A 30 19.87 -22.21 -37.87
CA LYS A 30 21.10 -23.02 -38.01
C LYS A 30 22.17 -22.60 -36.97
N ALA A 31 21.81 -22.18 -35.81
CA ALA A 31 22.79 -21.69 -34.85
C ALA A 31 22.55 -22.26 -33.46
N ASP A 32 23.64 -22.47 -32.75
CA ASP A 32 23.57 -22.63 -31.32
C ASP A 32 23.07 -21.32 -30.71
N VAL A 33 21.89 -21.37 -30.10
CA VAL A 33 21.29 -20.19 -29.48
C VAL A 33 21.83 -20.02 -28.08
N THR A 34 22.63 -18.97 -27.88
CA THR A 34 23.06 -18.60 -26.53
C THR A 34 21.98 -17.81 -25.82
N PHE A 35 21.49 -18.35 -24.71
CA PHE A 35 20.57 -17.65 -23.81
C PHE A 35 21.36 -16.80 -22.82
N TRP A 36 21.04 -15.52 -22.79
CA TRP A 36 21.64 -14.63 -21.81
C TRP A 36 20.90 -14.72 -20.47
N ALA A 37 21.63 -14.66 -19.39
CA ALA A 37 21.05 -14.56 -18.06
C ALA A 37 20.33 -13.20 -17.86
N PRO A 38 19.27 -13.13 -17.04
CA PRO A 38 18.49 -11.90 -16.83
C PRO A 38 19.35 -10.66 -16.53
N HIS A 39 20.36 -10.76 -15.67
CA HIS A 39 21.26 -9.65 -15.30
C HIS A 39 22.07 -9.09 -16.48
N GLN A 40 22.21 -9.84 -17.58
CA GLN A 40 22.97 -9.40 -18.76
C GLN A 40 22.15 -8.48 -19.70
N TYR A 41 20.82 -8.39 -19.48
CA TYR A 41 19.97 -7.57 -20.34
C TYR A 41 18.92 -6.73 -19.60
N ARG A 42 18.81 -6.85 -18.30
CA ARG A 42 17.92 -6.00 -17.48
C ARG A 42 18.57 -5.66 -16.13
N HIS A 43 18.19 -4.53 -15.57
CA HIS A 43 18.54 -4.15 -14.22
C HIS A 43 17.79 -5.07 -13.22
N MET A 44 18.49 -5.55 -12.22
CA MET A 44 17.95 -6.51 -11.24
C MET A 44 17.92 -5.96 -9.83
N ASP A 45 18.71 -4.90 -9.57
CA ASP A 45 18.80 -4.33 -8.23
C ASP A 45 17.57 -3.48 -7.91
N PRO A 46 17.13 -3.41 -6.64
CA PRO A 46 16.04 -2.54 -6.24
C PRO A 46 16.40 -1.06 -6.44
N VAL A 47 15.38 -0.24 -6.63
CA VAL A 47 15.54 1.22 -6.71
C VAL A 47 15.56 1.79 -5.30
N THR A 48 16.77 1.94 -4.75
CA THR A 48 16.97 2.49 -3.41
C THR A 48 16.93 4.02 -3.45
N PRO A 49 16.12 4.68 -2.62
CA PRO A 49 16.05 6.14 -2.58
C PRO A 49 17.31 6.73 -1.95
N THR A 50 17.63 7.97 -2.30
CA THR A 50 18.68 8.74 -1.60
C THR A 50 18.22 9.13 -0.18
N ALA A 51 19.15 9.54 0.68
CA ALA A 51 18.84 9.85 2.08
C ALA A 51 17.91 11.07 2.24
N GLU A 52 18.07 12.10 1.40
CA GLU A 52 17.33 13.36 1.54
C GLU A 52 15.81 13.17 1.51
N PRO A 53 15.17 12.52 0.51
CA PRO A 53 13.71 12.32 0.53
C PRO A 53 13.24 11.43 1.68
N VAL A 54 14.06 10.50 2.17
CA VAL A 54 13.73 9.67 3.34
C VAL A 54 13.69 10.51 4.61
N THR A 55 14.71 11.33 4.84
CA THR A 55 14.77 12.27 5.98
C THR A 55 13.59 13.26 5.94
N ARG A 56 13.28 13.80 4.76
CA ARG A 56 12.13 14.70 4.59
C ARG A 56 10.81 14.01 4.87
N ALA A 57 10.63 12.76 4.41
CA ALA A 57 9.44 11.96 4.72
C ALA A 57 9.30 11.72 6.23
N ALA A 58 10.40 11.36 6.90
CA ALA A 58 10.41 11.16 8.36
C ALA A 58 10.01 12.45 9.09
N GLN A 59 10.60 13.58 8.76
CA GLN A 59 10.28 14.88 9.35
C GLN A 59 8.80 15.25 9.17
N MET A 60 8.23 15.05 7.98
CA MET A 60 6.82 15.29 7.73
C MET A 60 5.92 14.39 8.61
N LEU A 61 6.26 13.11 8.75
CA LEU A 61 5.48 12.14 9.53
C LEU A 61 5.63 12.35 11.04
N ILE A 62 6.81 12.78 11.51
CA ILE A 62 7.06 13.11 12.92
C ILE A 62 6.25 14.35 13.31
N ALA A 63 6.28 15.40 12.48
CA ALA A 63 5.57 16.66 12.71
C ALA A 63 4.05 16.55 12.59
N ALA A 64 3.53 15.50 11.92
CA ALA A 64 2.11 15.31 11.73
C ALA A 64 1.35 15.10 13.03
N GLU A 65 0.18 15.71 13.17
CA GLU A 65 -0.73 15.46 14.29
C GLU A 65 -1.51 14.16 14.11
N ALA A 66 -1.87 13.87 12.86
CA ALA A 66 -2.68 12.72 12.46
C ALA A 66 -2.08 12.00 11.23
N PRO A 67 -0.88 11.42 11.34
CA PRO A 67 -0.33 10.65 10.22
C PRO A 67 -1.16 9.40 9.96
N MET A 68 -1.27 9.01 8.69
CA MET A 68 -1.81 7.71 8.28
C MET A 68 -0.92 7.05 7.24
N ILE A 69 -1.06 5.74 7.11
CA ILE A 69 -0.43 4.96 6.04
C ILE A 69 -1.52 4.35 5.17
N HIS A 70 -1.37 4.48 3.85
CA HIS A 70 -2.19 3.77 2.88
C HIS A 70 -1.30 2.91 1.99
N ALA A 71 -1.44 1.58 2.11
CA ALA A 71 -0.57 0.63 1.46
C ALA A 71 -1.29 -0.15 0.35
N GLY A 72 -0.61 -0.34 -0.77
CA GLY A 72 -1.10 -1.14 -1.88
C GLY A 72 -0.35 -2.45 -2.09
N SER A 73 -0.72 -3.19 -3.14
CA SER A 73 -0.13 -4.48 -3.47
C SER A 73 1.37 -4.44 -3.79
N GLY A 74 1.94 -3.27 -4.07
CA GLY A 74 3.39 -3.10 -4.21
C GLY A 74 4.17 -3.56 -2.97
N ILE A 75 3.56 -3.47 -1.78
CA ILE A 75 4.14 -3.99 -0.54
C ILE A 75 4.26 -5.52 -0.56
N ILE A 76 3.26 -6.20 -1.12
CA ILE A 76 3.25 -7.67 -1.25
C ILE A 76 4.36 -8.09 -2.20
N HIS A 77 4.45 -7.44 -3.36
CA HIS A 77 5.47 -7.75 -4.37
C HIS A 77 6.89 -7.48 -3.88
N ALA A 78 7.09 -6.49 -3.03
CA ALA A 78 8.38 -6.18 -2.40
C ALA A 78 8.69 -7.07 -1.18
N GLY A 79 7.77 -7.93 -0.74
CA GLY A 79 7.94 -8.78 0.46
C GLY A 79 8.11 -7.99 1.75
N ALA A 80 7.42 -6.92 1.87
CA ALA A 80 7.80 -5.77 2.67
C ALA A 80 6.92 -5.56 3.91
N TYR A 81 6.43 -6.64 4.52
CA TYR A 81 5.45 -6.64 5.61
C TYR A 81 6.00 -6.08 6.93
N ASP A 82 7.11 -6.64 7.42
CA ASP A 82 7.63 -6.31 8.76
C ASP A 82 8.09 -4.86 8.87
N ALA A 83 8.71 -4.32 7.82
CA ALA A 83 9.15 -2.94 7.84
C ALA A 83 7.97 -1.95 7.73
N LEU A 84 6.87 -2.31 7.03
CA LEU A 84 5.64 -1.51 7.05
C LEU A 84 5.02 -1.48 8.45
N ARG A 85 4.95 -2.64 9.10
CA ARG A 85 4.46 -2.75 10.48
C ARG A 85 5.32 -1.90 11.42
N ARG A 86 6.65 -2.02 11.36
CA ARG A 86 7.58 -1.21 12.16
C ARG A 86 7.33 0.29 12.01
N VAL A 87 7.15 0.78 10.79
CA VAL A 87 6.85 2.20 10.54
C VAL A 87 5.50 2.60 11.15
N ALA A 88 4.47 1.78 10.99
CA ALA A 88 3.15 2.06 11.58
C ALA A 88 3.20 2.08 13.12
N GLU A 89 3.92 1.15 13.73
CA GLU A 89 4.09 1.06 15.18
C GLU A 89 4.91 2.24 15.75
N LEU A 90 6.03 2.61 15.13
CA LEU A 90 6.84 3.76 15.53
C LEU A 90 6.05 5.06 15.52
N LEU A 91 5.29 5.27 14.46
CA LEU A 91 4.45 6.46 14.28
C LEU A 91 3.13 6.39 15.07
N HIS A 92 2.74 5.20 15.53
CA HIS A 92 1.39 4.91 16.00
C HIS A 92 0.33 5.41 15.01
N ALA A 93 0.55 5.11 13.73
CA ALA A 93 -0.25 5.57 12.61
C ALA A 93 -1.22 4.47 12.14
N PRO A 94 -2.51 4.78 11.94
CA PRO A 94 -3.45 3.81 11.37
C PRO A 94 -3.03 3.45 9.95
N LEU A 95 -3.15 2.14 9.62
CA LEU A 95 -2.87 1.57 8.32
C LEU A 95 -4.18 1.21 7.62
N THR A 96 -4.44 1.83 6.49
CA THR A 96 -5.46 1.42 5.53
C THR A 96 -4.81 0.73 4.32
N THR A 97 -5.54 -0.12 3.64
CA THR A 97 -5.01 -0.84 2.47
C THR A 97 -5.91 -0.67 1.24
N SER A 98 -5.34 -0.84 0.05
CA SER A 98 -6.15 -1.17 -1.12
C SER A 98 -6.73 -2.59 -0.97
N TRP A 99 -7.76 -2.93 -1.75
CA TRP A 99 -8.40 -4.26 -1.70
C TRP A 99 -7.39 -5.41 -1.91
N ALA A 100 -6.50 -5.26 -2.87
CA ALA A 100 -5.48 -6.27 -3.19
C ALA A 100 -4.38 -6.40 -2.12
N ALA A 101 -4.32 -5.46 -1.19
CA ALA A 101 -3.31 -5.39 -0.14
C ALA A 101 -3.86 -5.75 1.26
N ARG A 102 -5.07 -6.28 1.32
CA ARG A 102 -5.64 -6.77 2.57
C ARG A 102 -4.74 -7.84 3.19
N GLY A 103 -4.59 -7.82 4.52
CA GLY A 103 -3.73 -8.76 5.25
C GLY A 103 -2.25 -8.36 5.32
N LEU A 104 -1.89 -7.14 4.89
CA LEU A 104 -0.52 -6.62 5.06
C LEU A 104 -0.11 -6.44 6.52
N MET A 105 -1.06 -6.27 7.39
CA MET A 105 -0.91 -6.23 8.84
C MET A 105 -1.96 -7.17 9.44
N ASP A 106 -1.66 -7.78 10.57
CA ASP A 106 -2.63 -8.56 11.33
C ASP A 106 -3.88 -7.69 11.60
N GLU A 107 -5.05 -8.17 11.14
CA GLU A 107 -6.30 -7.43 11.26
C GLU A 107 -6.79 -7.33 12.72
N THR A 108 -6.17 -8.03 13.66
CA THR A 108 -6.39 -7.87 15.11
C THR A 108 -5.59 -6.71 15.70
N SER A 109 -4.61 -6.18 14.97
CA SER A 109 -3.85 -5.01 15.39
C SER A 109 -4.75 -3.76 15.45
N PRO A 110 -4.68 -2.96 16.52
CA PRO A 110 -5.46 -1.73 16.61
C PRO A 110 -5.09 -0.69 15.54
N LEU A 111 -3.92 -0.83 14.92
CA LEU A 111 -3.47 0.03 13.82
C LEU A 111 -4.05 -0.38 12.46
N ALA A 112 -4.56 -1.62 12.32
CA ALA A 112 -5.12 -2.11 11.06
C ALA A 112 -6.57 -1.64 10.91
N ILE A 113 -6.80 -0.67 10.03
CA ILE A 113 -8.16 -0.23 9.65
C ILE A 113 -8.62 -1.11 8.50
N THR A 114 -9.38 -2.15 8.81
CA THR A 114 -9.71 -3.17 7.84
C THR A 114 -10.73 -2.70 6.81
N MET A 115 -10.64 -3.21 5.59
CA MET A 115 -11.44 -2.77 4.44
C MET A 115 -12.97 -2.86 4.62
N PRO A 116 -13.55 -3.86 5.33
CA PRO A 116 -14.99 -3.91 5.55
C PRO A 116 -15.55 -2.67 6.26
N HIS A 117 -14.74 -2.00 7.09
CA HIS A 117 -15.12 -0.76 7.77
C HIS A 117 -15.01 0.45 6.83
N VAL A 118 -15.78 0.46 5.74
CA VAL A 118 -15.70 1.47 4.66
C VAL A 118 -15.83 2.90 5.19
N LYS A 119 -16.80 3.15 6.07
CA LYS A 119 -17.03 4.49 6.64
C LYS A 119 -15.82 4.93 7.48
N LEU A 120 -15.27 4.04 8.29
CA LEU A 120 -14.10 4.34 9.10
C LEU A 120 -12.87 4.58 8.25
N ASN A 121 -12.68 3.82 7.16
CA ASN A 121 -11.61 4.10 6.20
C ASN A 121 -11.71 5.53 5.63
N HIS A 122 -12.94 6.01 5.31
CA HIS A 122 -13.13 7.39 4.87
C HIS A 122 -12.82 8.38 5.99
N THR A 123 -13.24 8.11 7.22
CA THR A 123 -12.95 8.95 8.39
C THR A 123 -11.45 9.11 8.57
N VAL A 124 -10.70 8.00 8.63
CA VAL A 124 -9.24 8.01 8.80
C VAL A 124 -8.55 8.81 7.69
N ARG A 125 -8.96 8.60 6.44
CA ARG A 125 -8.42 9.31 5.26
C ARG A 125 -8.71 10.81 5.30
N ASN A 126 -9.85 11.22 5.88
CA ASN A 126 -10.25 12.62 5.99
C ASN A 126 -9.68 13.32 7.23
N GLU A 127 -9.43 12.61 8.31
CA GLU A 127 -8.84 13.18 9.51
C GLU A 127 -7.32 13.36 9.41
N ALA A 128 -6.66 12.56 8.58
CA ALA A 128 -5.21 12.61 8.43
C ALA A 128 -4.73 13.94 7.83
N ASP A 129 -3.74 14.55 8.46
CA ASP A 129 -3.03 15.74 7.95
C ASP A 129 -1.84 15.39 7.05
N VAL A 130 -1.21 14.22 7.29
CA VAL A 130 -0.18 13.64 6.43
C VAL A 130 -0.53 12.19 6.11
N ALA A 131 -0.58 11.87 4.81
CA ALA A 131 -0.80 10.52 4.30
C ALA A 131 0.47 9.98 3.62
N LEU A 132 1.04 8.89 4.15
CA LEU A 132 2.04 8.09 3.45
C LEU A 132 1.32 7.08 2.56
N ILE A 133 1.38 7.29 1.26
CA ILE A 133 0.79 6.40 0.25
C ILE A 133 1.94 5.61 -0.39
N ILE A 134 1.90 4.28 -0.29
CA ILE A 134 3.03 3.45 -0.71
C ILE A 134 2.58 2.19 -1.47
N GLY A 135 3.19 1.98 -2.64
CA GLY A 135 2.96 0.79 -3.48
C GLY A 135 1.52 0.67 -4.00
N THR A 136 0.83 1.80 -4.19
CA THR A 136 -0.52 1.87 -4.77
C THR A 136 -0.66 3.03 -5.73
N ARG A 137 -1.35 2.78 -6.83
CA ARG A 137 -1.72 3.81 -7.83
C ARG A 137 -2.92 4.67 -7.43
N VAL A 138 -3.49 4.44 -6.25
CA VAL A 138 -4.71 5.11 -5.77
C VAL A 138 -5.83 5.02 -6.84
N GLY A 139 -6.25 3.78 -7.11
CA GLY A 139 -7.20 3.47 -8.19
C GLY A 139 -8.66 3.72 -7.82
N GLU A 140 -9.56 3.10 -8.59
CA GLU A 140 -11.01 3.22 -8.42
C GLU A 140 -11.46 2.81 -7.02
N THR A 141 -10.98 1.69 -6.52
CA THR A 141 -11.32 1.17 -5.19
C THR A 141 -10.83 2.05 -4.04
N ASP A 142 -9.90 2.97 -4.31
CA ASP A 142 -9.42 3.98 -3.38
C ASP A 142 -10.04 5.36 -3.68
N TRP A 143 -11.11 5.40 -4.50
CA TRP A 143 -11.81 6.61 -4.93
C TRP A 143 -10.87 7.67 -5.50
N TRP A 144 -9.82 7.23 -6.21
CA TRP A 144 -8.80 8.07 -6.86
C TRP A 144 -8.16 9.13 -5.94
N GLY A 145 -8.17 8.91 -4.63
CA GLY A 145 -7.63 9.87 -3.66
C GLY A 145 -8.40 11.18 -3.56
N LYS A 146 -9.68 11.20 -3.94
CA LYS A 146 -10.50 12.43 -4.09
C LYS A 146 -11.53 12.61 -2.99
N PRO A 147 -11.89 13.87 -2.66
CA PRO A 147 -13.05 14.16 -1.83
C PRO A 147 -14.35 13.55 -2.43
N PRO A 148 -15.34 13.19 -1.62
CA PRO A 148 -15.37 13.30 -0.15
C PRO A 148 -14.69 12.14 0.60
N TYR A 149 -14.11 11.18 -0.10
CA TYR A 149 -13.54 9.95 0.47
C TYR A 149 -12.12 10.12 1.00
N TRP A 150 -11.47 11.20 0.57
CA TRP A 150 -10.16 11.64 1.04
C TRP A 150 -10.23 13.14 1.33
N ARG A 151 -9.43 13.58 2.30
CA ARG A 151 -9.27 14.98 2.61
C ARG A 151 -8.75 15.77 1.40
N HIS A 152 -9.21 17.00 1.25
CA HIS A 152 -8.79 17.86 0.14
C HIS A 152 -7.25 18.05 0.16
N PRO A 153 -6.59 18.07 -1.01
CA PRO A 153 -5.13 18.20 -1.07
C PRO A 153 -4.57 19.48 -0.44
N SER A 154 -5.35 20.57 -0.35
CA SER A 154 -4.93 21.79 0.34
C SER A 154 -4.83 21.63 1.87
N GLU A 155 -5.41 20.57 2.43
CA GLU A 155 -5.50 20.33 3.87
C GLU A 155 -4.77 19.04 4.29
N GLN A 156 -4.33 18.23 3.34
CA GLN A 156 -3.61 16.99 3.58
C GLN A 156 -2.35 16.92 2.72
N LYS A 157 -1.21 16.83 3.35
CA LYS A 157 0.05 16.56 2.67
C LYS A 157 0.14 15.06 2.33
N THR A 158 0.61 14.77 1.13
CA THR A 158 0.78 13.39 0.68
C THR A 158 2.25 13.12 0.41
N ILE A 159 2.76 12.06 1.00
CA ILE A 159 4.04 11.43 0.64
C ILE A 159 3.67 10.23 -0.21
N GLN A 160 4.08 10.21 -1.49
CA GLN A 160 3.78 9.07 -2.36
C GLN A 160 5.06 8.37 -2.77
N VAL A 161 5.09 7.05 -2.58
CA VAL A 161 6.22 6.19 -2.90
C VAL A 161 5.74 5.09 -3.84
N ASP A 162 6.34 5.03 -5.01
CA ASP A 162 6.06 3.97 -5.99
C ASP A 162 7.33 3.64 -6.78
N LEU A 163 7.40 2.43 -7.31
CA LEU A 163 8.47 2.00 -8.20
C LEU A 163 8.35 2.64 -9.60
N ASP A 164 7.14 3.06 -9.95
CA ASP A 164 6.78 3.67 -11.23
C ASP A 164 6.58 5.19 -11.05
N GLY A 165 7.50 5.98 -11.59
CA GLY A 165 7.45 7.43 -11.52
C GLY A 165 6.21 8.05 -12.17
N ASP A 166 5.61 7.37 -13.16
CA ASP A 166 4.42 7.85 -13.86
C ASP A 166 3.16 7.80 -12.97
N MET A 167 3.20 7.05 -11.88
CA MET A 167 2.10 6.96 -10.92
C MET A 167 2.12 8.07 -9.87
N LEU A 168 3.27 8.72 -9.67
CA LEU A 168 3.44 9.72 -8.62
C LEU A 168 2.67 11.02 -8.95
N GLY A 169 1.85 11.47 -8.01
CA GLY A 169 1.04 12.68 -8.18
C GLY A 169 -0.10 12.58 -9.22
N LEU A 170 -0.24 11.45 -9.91
CA LEU A 170 -1.21 11.29 -11.01
C LEU A 170 -2.68 11.45 -10.58
N LYS A 171 -3.04 10.92 -9.42
CA LYS A 171 -4.42 10.94 -8.91
C LYS A 171 -4.64 11.91 -7.76
N LYS A 172 -3.64 12.04 -6.91
CA LYS A 172 -3.63 12.95 -5.77
C LYS A 172 -2.29 13.68 -5.77
N PRO A 173 -2.28 15.02 -5.65
CA PRO A 173 -1.01 15.76 -5.57
C PRO A 173 -0.13 15.24 -4.44
N ALA A 174 1.14 15.04 -4.73
CA ALA A 174 2.14 14.62 -3.75
C ALA A 174 3.02 15.80 -3.35
N GLU A 175 3.03 16.13 -2.07
CA GLU A 175 3.99 17.09 -1.49
C GLU A 175 5.41 16.55 -1.56
N LEU A 176 5.54 15.23 -1.46
CA LEU A 176 6.80 14.51 -1.61
C LEU A 176 6.57 13.24 -2.44
N ALA A 177 7.13 13.23 -3.64
CA ALA A 177 7.06 12.12 -4.59
C ALA A 177 8.42 11.39 -4.61
N ILE A 178 8.42 10.07 -4.39
CA ILE A 178 9.64 9.27 -4.27
C ILE A 178 9.55 8.05 -5.18
N VAL A 179 10.45 7.94 -6.14
CA VAL A 179 10.64 6.71 -6.92
C VAL A 179 11.54 5.79 -6.13
N ALA A 180 10.99 4.69 -5.62
CA ALA A 180 11.77 3.73 -4.84
C ALA A 180 11.07 2.37 -4.75
N ASP A 181 11.87 1.32 -4.53
CA ASP A 181 11.37 0.06 -4.01
C ASP A 181 10.76 0.27 -2.62
N ALA A 182 9.57 -0.29 -2.42
CA ALA A 182 8.83 -0.08 -1.19
C ALA A 182 9.56 -0.66 0.03
N LYS A 183 10.31 -1.76 -0.12
CA LYS A 183 11.06 -2.37 0.98
C LYS A 183 12.22 -1.48 1.40
N ASP A 184 13.07 -1.06 0.45
CA ASP A 184 14.23 -0.22 0.73
C ASP A 184 13.83 1.13 1.35
N PHE A 185 12.80 1.77 0.77
CA PHE A 185 12.31 3.04 1.33
C PHE A 185 11.86 2.90 2.79
N ARG A 186 11.12 1.85 3.14
CA ARG A 186 10.58 1.69 4.50
C ARG A 186 11.63 1.26 5.51
N ASP A 187 12.59 0.44 5.09
CA ASP A 187 13.71 0.08 5.96
C ASP A 187 14.49 1.36 6.36
N LEU A 188 14.83 2.18 5.38
CA LEU A 188 15.48 3.47 5.61
C LEU A 188 14.61 4.46 6.42
N LEU A 189 13.30 4.52 6.10
CA LEU A 189 12.36 5.37 6.86
C LEU A 189 12.23 4.88 8.31
N GLY A 190 12.13 3.58 8.54
CA GLY A 190 12.07 2.99 9.88
C GLY A 190 13.30 3.33 10.71
N ASP A 191 14.48 3.28 10.12
CA ASP A 191 15.73 3.63 10.79
C ASP A 191 15.82 5.14 11.09
N GLU A 192 15.32 5.98 10.19
CA GLU A 192 15.26 7.42 10.41
C GLU A 192 14.26 7.76 11.54
N LEU A 193 13.09 7.16 11.54
CA LEU A 193 12.09 7.34 12.60
C LEU A 193 12.59 6.86 13.96
N GLU A 194 13.33 5.75 14.02
CA GLU A 194 13.90 5.24 15.27
C GLU A 194 14.93 6.21 15.86
N ARG A 195 15.75 6.85 15.01
CA ARG A 195 16.71 7.89 15.45
C ARG A 195 16.03 9.10 16.08
N HIS A 196 14.83 9.42 15.62
CA HIS A 196 14.05 10.60 16.05
C HIS A 196 12.81 10.26 16.89
N LYS A 197 12.69 9.02 17.40
CA LYS A 197 11.46 8.58 18.06
C LYS A 197 11.05 9.40 19.28
N ALA A 198 12.01 10.04 19.97
CA ALA A 198 11.73 10.91 21.09
C ALA A 198 10.94 12.19 20.71
N GLU A 199 10.96 12.56 19.43
CA GLU A 199 10.25 13.72 18.90
C GLU A 199 8.79 13.39 18.52
N ILE A 200 8.44 12.11 18.44
CA ILE A 200 7.10 11.66 18.03
C ILE A 200 6.10 11.83 19.17
N LYS A 201 5.09 12.67 18.96
CA LYS A 201 4.00 12.90 19.91
C LYS A 201 2.99 11.76 19.85
N LEU A 202 3.21 10.71 20.64
CA LEU A 202 2.39 9.49 20.57
C LEU A 202 1.01 9.63 21.22
N GLU A 203 0.84 10.43 22.27
CA GLU A 203 -0.40 10.43 23.06
C GLU A 203 -1.64 10.86 22.26
N PRO A 204 -1.63 11.93 21.46
CA PRO A 204 -2.77 12.27 20.61
C PRO A 204 -3.09 11.17 19.57
N ARG A 205 -2.05 10.51 19.05
CA ARG A 205 -2.20 9.43 18.06
C ARG A 205 -2.80 8.18 18.68
N ARG A 206 -2.38 7.81 19.91
CA ARG A 206 -2.96 6.69 20.68
C ARG A 206 -4.44 6.90 20.94
N SER A 207 -4.82 8.09 21.40
CA SER A 207 -6.21 8.45 21.66
C SER A 207 -7.08 8.30 20.40
N ARG A 208 -6.57 8.74 19.24
CA ARG A 208 -7.26 8.62 17.95
C ARG A 208 -7.40 7.16 17.53
N VAL A 209 -6.33 6.38 17.56
CA VAL A 209 -6.36 4.95 17.23
C VAL A 209 -7.33 4.19 18.15
N ALA A 210 -7.34 4.51 19.44
CA ALA A 210 -8.31 3.91 20.37
C ALA A 210 -9.77 4.23 20.01
N ALA A 211 -10.04 5.42 19.47
CA ALA A 211 -11.38 5.76 18.98
C ALA A 211 -11.75 4.94 17.73
N TYR A 212 -10.80 4.76 16.80
CA TYR A 212 -11.00 3.92 15.62
C TYR A 212 -11.24 2.45 15.99
N THR A 213 -10.47 1.92 16.94
CA THR A 213 -10.67 0.54 17.46
C THR A 213 -12.06 0.34 18.05
N ARG A 214 -12.54 1.30 18.84
CA ARG A 214 -13.93 1.25 19.36
C ARG A 214 -14.95 1.22 18.22
N SER A 215 -14.79 2.10 17.22
CA SER A 215 -15.70 2.12 16.05
C SER A 215 -15.72 0.79 15.30
N MET A 216 -14.57 0.12 15.13
CA MET A 216 -14.49 -1.21 14.50
C MET A 216 -15.20 -2.28 15.37
N THR A 217 -15.03 -2.20 16.67
CA THR A 217 -15.71 -3.14 17.61
C THR A 217 -17.22 -2.97 17.55
N ASP A 218 -17.72 -1.73 17.55
CA ASP A 218 -19.15 -1.44 17.47
C ASP A 218 -19.76 -1.88 16.13
N ASP A 219 -19.07 -1.63 15.01
CA ASP A 219 -19.47 -2.10 13.68
C ASP A 219 -19.54 -3.63 13.64
N ARG A 220 -18.53 -4.32 14.20
CA ARG A 220 -18.50 -5.79 14.25
C ARG A 220 -19.67 -6.34 15.05
N ALA A 221 -19.93 -5.79 16.22
CA ALA A 221 -21.10 -6.19 17.03
C ALA A 221 -22.43 -6.00 16.29
N GLY A 222 -22.53 -4.95 15.48
CA GLY A 222 -23.68 -4.73 14.60
C GLY A 222 -23.80 -5.79 13.50
N TRP A 223 -22.70 -6.18 12.89
CA TRP A 223 -22.68 -7.26 11.88
C TRP A 223 -23.01 -8.63 12.49
N ASP A 224 -22.42 -8.96 13.63
CA ASP A 224 -22.69 -10.23 14.32
C ASP A 224 -24.19 -10.37 14.66
N LYS A 225 -24.80 -9.28 15.12
CA LYS A 225 -26.25 -9.24 15.34
C LYS A 225 -27.07 -9.45 14.06
N ALA A 226 -26.67 -8.81 12.96
CA ALA A 226 -27.35 -8.95 11.67
C ALA A 226 -27.16 -10.36 11.08
N LEU A 227 -25.99 -10.98 11.30
CA LEU A 227 -25.71 -12.34 10.87
C LEU A 227 -26.36 -13.42 11.73
N ALA A 228 -26.76 -13.11 12.95
CA ALA A 228 -27.53 -14.02 13.78
C ALA A 228 -28.98 -14.18 13.30
N ASP A 229 -29.49 -13.30 12.45
CA ASP A 229 -30.81 -13.39 11.85
C ASP A 229 -30.85 -14.50 10.76
N MET A 230 -31.63 -15.57 11.06
CA MET A 230 -31.78 -16.74 10.16
C MET A 230 -32.83 -16.50 9.07
N ALA A 231 -32.85 -15.34 8.47
CA ALA A 231 -33.80 -14.99 7.41
C ALA A 231 -33.68 -15.91 6.17
N VAL A 232 -34.79 -16.10 5.48
CA VAL A 232 -34.83 -16.82 4.18
C VAL A 232 -35.30 -15.87 3.10
N PRO A 233 -34.49 -15.65 2.03
CA PRO A 233 -33.23 -16.31 1.70
C PRO A 233 -32.09 -15.90 2.65
N MET A 234 -31.17 -16.85 2.89
CA MET A 234 -30.01 -16.64 3.77
C MET A 234 -29.11 -15.50 3.29
N HIS A 235 -28.66 -14.62 4.20
CA HIS A 235 -27.73 -13.56 3.86
C HIS A 235 -26.37 -14.15 3.41
N PRO A 236 -25.77 -13.69 2.29
CA PRO A 236 -24.52 -14.28 1.78
C PRO A 236 -23.36 -14.32 2.78
N ALA A 237 -23.30 -13.38 3.73
CA ALA A 237 -22.27 -13.35 4.77
C ALA A 237 -22.38 -14.52 5.78
N HIS A 238 -23.53 -15.20 5.90
CA HIS A 238 -23.65 -16.43 6.69
C HIS A 238 -22.71 -17.52 6.22
N ILE A 239 -22.49 -17.63 4.91
CA ILE A 239 -21.56 -18.62 4.34
C ILE A 239 -20.14 -18.35 4.88
N ALA A 240 -19.72 -17.08 4.91
CA ALA A 240 -18.40 -16.71 5.44
C ALA A 240 -18.30 -17.00 6.96
N SER A 241 -19.35 -16.74 7.72
CA SER A 241 -19.41 -17.03 9.17
C SER A 241 -19.25 -18.54 9.43
N VAL A 242 -20.04 -19.37 8.75
CA VAL A 242 -19.96 -20.83 8.87
C VAL A 242 -18.58 -21.37 8.43
N CYS A 243 -18.01 -20.82 7.35
CA CYS A 243 -16.66 -21.21 6.95
C CYS A 243 -15.62 -20.88 8.04
N GLY A 244 -15.73 -19.73 8.69
CA GLY A 244 -14.84 -19.36 9.80
C GLY A 244 -15.00 -20.18 11.08
N GLU A 245 -16.13 -20.89 11.24
CA GLU A 245 -16.36 -21.82 12.35
C GLU A 245 -15.83 -23.23 12.05
N VAL A 246 -15.78 -23.61 10.77
CA VAL A 246 -15.42 -24.97 10.33
C VAL A 246 -13.95 -25.10 10.00
N PHE A 247 -13.29 -24.06 9.51
CA PHE A 247 -11.88 -24.02 9.06
C PHE A 247 -11.03 -23.08 9.91
#